data_dbb2a5a1832cfbefebe821342549eea2
#
_entry.id   dbb2a5a1832cfbefebe821342549eea2
#
_cell.length_a   1.000
_cell.length_b   1.000
_cell.length_c   1.000
_cell.angle_alpha   90.00
_cell.angle_beta   90.00
_cell.angle_gamma   90.00
#
_symmetry.space_group_name_H-M   'P 1'
#
loop_
_entity.id
_entity.type
_entity.pdbx_description
1 polymer ?
#
loop_
_entity_poly.entity_id
_entity_poly.type
_entity_poly.pdbx_seq_one_letter_code
_entity_poly.pdbx_strand_id
1 'polypeptide(L)'
;GDDAARARDALADHLRAAAPWGVEVDIQPEEAGMGYLVDTSVPAYRSAKDALAEAFGHDVVEMGSGGSVPIVPMLAETFPGIAVLIWGAGDELSNAHSLDESIDLADLERLAVSEALFIRNLGRLEES
;
A
#
# COMPACT_ATOMS: atom_id res chain seq x y z
N GLY A 1 7.97 9.88 -10.46
CA GLY A 1 7.75 8.48 -10.81
C GLY A 1 7.68 8.30 -12.32
N ASP A 2 7.80 7.07 -12.78
CA ASP A 2 7.63 6.78 -14.20
C ASP A 2 6.15 6.94 -14.61
N ASP A 3 5.94 7.28 -15.88
CA ASP A 3 4.61 7.34 -16.48
C ASP A 3 4.03 5.92 -16.56
N ALA A 4 2.96 5.68 -15.83
CA ALA A 4 2.31 4.38 -15.74
C ALA A 4 1.73 3.91 -17.09
N ALA A 5 1.23 4.83 -17.93
CA ALA A 5 0.74 4.49 -19.26
C ALA A 5 1.89 4.04 -20.17
N ARG A 6 3.03 4.74 -20.13
CA ARG A 6 4.22 4.35 -20.87
C ARG A 6 4.77 2.99 -20.43
N ALA A 7 4.77 2.71 -19.12
CA ALA A 7 5.21 1.42 -18.59
C ALA A 7 4.28 0.28 -19.05
N ARG A 8 2.97 0.48 -19.00
CA ARG A 8 1.97 -0.45 -19.51
C ARG A 8 2.17 -0.75 -21.01
N ASP A 9 2.33 0.29 -21.81
CA ASP A 9 2.50 0.15 -23.26
C ASP A 9 3.81 -0.57 -23.60
N ALA A 10 4.90 -0.26 -22.90
CA ALA A 10 6.18 -0.97 -23.05
C ALA A 10 6.08 -2.45 -22.66
N LEU A 11 5.32 -2.78 -21.60
CA LEU A 11 5.04 -4.17 -21.23
C LEU A 11 4.24 -4.90 -22.32
N ALA A 12 3.19 -4.26 -22.85
CA ALA A 12 2.37 -4.82 -23.91
C ALA A 12 3.20 -5.11 -25.18
N ASP A 13 4.06 -4.19 -25.57
CA ASP A 13 4.95 -4.36 -26.72
C ASP A 13 5.98 -5.47 -26.50
N HIS A 14 6.53 -5.56 -25.28
CA HIS A 14 7.44 -6.64 -24.91
C HIS A 14 6.75 -8.01 -25.00
N LEU A 15 5.54 -8.15 -24.46
CA LEU A 15 4.79 -9.41 -24.49
C LEU A 15 4.47 -9.85 -25.92
N ARG A 16 4.08 -8.91 -26.81
CA ARG A 16 3.86 -9.21 -28.23
C ARG A 16 5.14 -9.68 -28.92
N ALA A 17 6.26 -9.00 -28.66
CA ALA A 17 7.55 -9.32 -29.26
C ALA A 17 8.14 -10.63 -28.74
N ALA A 18 7.89 -10.97 -27.48
CA ALA A 18 8.43 -12.17 -26.83
C ALA A 18 7.57 -13.42 -27.03
N ALA A 19 6.41 -13.31 -27.70
CA ALA A 19 5.53 -14.45 -27.96
C ALA A 19 6.24 -15.56 -28.75
N PRO A 20 6.38 -16.76 -28.18
CA PRO A 20 7.10 -17.86 -28.87
C PRO A 20 6.25 -18.46 -29.99
N TRP A 21 6.92 -19.07 -30.97
CA TRP A 21 6.32 -19.85 -32.05
C TRP A 21 5.28 -19.14 -32.92
N GLY A 22 5.28 -17.79 -32.93
CA GLY A 22 4.31 -17.01 -33.70
C GLY A 22 2.88 -17.07 -33.14
N VAL A 23 2.75 -17.34 -31.84
CA VAL A 23 1.46 -17.27 -31.16
C VAL A 23 0.97 -15.82 -31.17
N GLU A 24 -0.26 -15.62 -31.59
CA GLU A 24 -0.92 -14.33 -31.51
C GLU A 24 -1.33 -14.06 -30.06
N VAL A 25 -0.89 -12.91 -29.52
CA VAL A 25 -1.20 -12.49 -28.15
C VAL A 25 -2.16 -11.31 -28.22
N ASP A 26 -3.39 -11.52 -27.79
CA ASP A 26 -4.36 -10.43 -27.56
C ASP A 26 -4.11 -9.84 -26.18
N ILE A 27 -3.77 -8.55 -26.14
CA ILE A 27 -3.51 -7.81 -24.91
C ILE A 27 -4.57 -6.73 -24.80
N GLN A 28 -5.40 -6.86 -23.76
CA GLN A 28 -6.39 -5.85 -23.38
C GLN A 28 -5.85 -5.04 -22.20
N PRO A 29 -5.28 -3.86 -22.44
CA PRO A 29 -4.70 -3.05 -21.39
C PRO A 29 -5.82 -2.46 -20.51
N GLU A 30 -5.71 -2.67 -19.23
CA GLU A 30 -6.52 -1.97 -18.24
C GLU A 30 -5.94 -0.59 -17.92
N GLU A 31 -6.64 0.19 -17.10
CA GLU A 31 -6.14 1.49 -16.65
C GLU A 31 -4.85 1.31 -15.84
N ALA A 32 -3.88 2.19 -16.10
CA ALA A 32 -2.62 2.19 -15.39
C ALA A 32 -2.73 3.13 -14.17
N GLY A 33 -2.64 2.55 -12.98
CA GLY A 33 -2.61 3.33 -11.74
C GLY A 33 -1.30 4.06 -11.56
N MET A 34 -1.36 5.32 -11.12
CA MET A 34 -0.17 6.09 -10.77
C MET A 34 0.46 5.56 -9.48
N GLY A 35 1.78 5.43 -9.47
CA GLY A 35 2.52 5.13 -8.25
C GLY A 35 2.50 6.31 -7.27
N TYR A 36 2.47 6.02 -5.99
CA TYR A 36 2.57 7.00 -4.92
C TYR A 36 3.76 6.69 -4.03
N LEU A 37 4.62 7.68 -3.83
CA LEU A 37 5.74 7.59 -2.90
C LEU A 37 5.40 8.39 -1.65
N VAL A 38 5.33 7.69 -0.53
CA VAL A 38 5.02 8.26 0.78
C VAL A 38 6.25 8.95 1.36
N ASP A 39 6.08 10.14 1.91
CA ASP A 39 7.08 10.76 2.78
C ASP A 39 6.91 10.25 4.21
N THR A 40 7.67 9.22 4.57
CA THR A 40 7.62 8.59 5.90
C THR A 40 8.29 9.43 7.01
N SER A 41 8.86 10.59 6.68
CA SER A 41 9.49 11.49 7.66
C SER A 41 8.49 12.35 8.44
N VAL A 42 7.26 12.50 7.93
CA VAL A 42 6.26 13.33 8.60
C VAL A 42 5.81 12.74 9.94
N PRO A 43 5.40 13.58 10.91
CA PRO A 43 5.08 13.13 12.27
C PRO A 43 4.02 12.04 12.36
N ALA A 44 3.01 12.08 11.50
CA ALA A 44 1.95 11.06 11.47
C ALA A 44 2.49 9.66 11.19
N TYR A 45 3.44 9.51 10.25
CA TYR A 45 4.05 8.21 9.96
C TYR A 45 4.93 7.71 11.10
N ARG A 46 5.66 8.61 11.78
CA ARG A 46 6.41 8.22 12.98
C ARG A 46 5.48 7.73 14.08
N SER A 47 4.39 8.44 14.35
CA SER A 47 3.38 8.02 15.32
C SER A 47 2.76 6.67 14.98
N ALA A 48 2.53 6.39 13.68
CA ALA A 48 2.02 5.11 13.22
C ALA A 48 3.04 3.98 13.43
N LYS A 49 4.32 4.20 13.09
CA LYS A 49 5.38 3.21 13.34
C LYS A 49 5.53 2.90 14.82
N ASP A 50 5.56 3.91 15.68
CA ASP A 50 5.66 3.72 17.12
C ASP A 50 4.47 2.93 17.67
N ALA A 51 3.26 3.22 17.18
CA ALA A 51 2.05 2.52 17.58
C ALA A 51 2.06 1.04 17.13
N LEU A 52 2.48 0.78 15.90
CA LEU A 52 2.63 -0.58 15.38
C LEU A 52 3.71 -1.36 16.15
N ALA A 53 4.88 -0.75 16.37
CA ALA A 53 5.95 -1.39 17.13
C ALA A 53 5.51 -1.72 18.57
N GLU A 54 4.77 -0.81 19.24
CA GLU A 54 4.23 -1.05 20.59
C GLU A 54 3.20 -2.20 20.60
N ALA A 55 2.30 -2.25 19.61
CA ALA A 55 1.24 -3.25 19.56
C ALA A 55 1.75 -4.65 19.16
N PHE A 56 2.70 -4.72 18.24
CA PHE A 56 3.23 -5.98 17.72
C PHE A 56 4.46 -6.49 18.48
N GLY A 57 5.14 -5.64 19.24
CA GLY A 57 6.33 -5.99 20.04
C GLY A 57 7.62 -6.12 19.23
N HIS A 58 7.67 -5.60 18.00
CA HIS A 58 8.86 -5.55 17.17
C HIS A 58 8.91 -4.30 16.29
N ASP A 59 10.11 -4.02 15.77
CA ASP A 59 10.33 -2.88 14.89
C ASP A 59 9.56 -3.01 13.59
N VAL A 60 9.09 -1.86 13.09
CA VAL A 60 8.40 -1.74 11.80
C VAL A 60 9.41 -1.73 10.67
N VAL A 61 9.20 -2.56 9.66
CA VAL A 61 9.96 -2.57 8.42
C VAL A 61 9.19 -1.87 7.32
N GLU A 62 9.84 -0.93 6.64
CA GLU A 62 9.27 -0.26 5.48
C GLU A 62 9.55 -1.08 4.21
N MET A 63 8.51 -1.30 3.42
CA MET A 63 8.64 -1.99 2.14
C MET A 63 7.76 -1.36 1.08
N GLY A 64 8.21 -1.43 -0.18
CA GLY A 64 7.36 -1.10 -1.31
C GLY A 64 6.33 -2.20 -1.53
N SER A 65 5.10 -1.81 -1.80
CA SER A 65 4.03 -2.73 -2.17
C SER A 65 3.63 -2.52 -3.62
N GLY A 66 3.45 -3.60 -4.36
CA GLY A 66 2.81 -3.57 -5.68
C GLY A 66 1.29 -3.53 -5.52
N GLY A 67 0.63 -2.99 -6.51
CA GLY A 67 -0.81 -2.81 -6.50
C GLY A 67 -1.20 -1.33 -6.42
N SER A 68 -2.18 -0.95 -7.20
CA SER A 68 -2.68 0.42 -7.19
C SER A 68 -3.87 0.52 -6.23
N VAL A 69 -3.79 1.48 -5.33
CA VAL A 69 -4.94 1.92 -4.54
C VAL A 69 -5.29 3.33 -5.04
N PRO A 70 -6.17 3.45 -6.05
CA PRO A 70 -6.39 4.72 -6.78
C PRO A 70 -6.80 5.90 -5.90
N ILE A 71 -7.42 5.63 -4.76
CA ILE A 71 -7.83 6.67 -3.81
C ILE A 71 -6.62 7.41 -3.19
N VAL A 72 -5.46 6.76 -3.05
CA VAL A 72 -4.29 7.36 -2.39
C VAL A 72 -3.74 8.55 -3.18
N PRO A 73 -3.34 8.41 -4.46
CA PRO A 73 -2.88 9.55 -5.24
C PRO A 73 -3.98 10.62 -5.40
N MET A 74 -5.24 10.25 -5.52
CA MET A 74 -6.35 11.18 -5.60
C MET A 74 -6.48 12.04 -4.33
N LEU A 75 -6.35 11.45 -3.14
CA LEU A 75 -6.36 12.19 -1.88
C LEU A 75 -5.14 13.10 -1.76
N ALA A 76 -3.96 12.64 -2.16
CA ALA A 76 -2.74 13.44 -2.11
C ALA A 76 -2.79 14.65 -3.06
N GLU A 77 -3.42 14.51 -4.22
CA GLU A 77 -3.65 15.61 -5.16
C GLU A 77 -4.70 16.60 -4.64
N THR A 78 -5.79 16.09 -4.06
CA THR A 78 -6.89 16.92 -3.55
C THR A 78 -6.48 17.70 -2.30
N PHE A 79 -5.67 17.08 -1.44
CA PHE A 79 -5.25 17.62 -0.15
C PHE A 79 -3.71 17.61 -0.05
N PRO A 80 -3.00 18.59 -0.64
CA PRO A 80 -1.55 18.64 -0.56
C PRO A 80 -1.04 18.63 0.88
N GLY A 81 -0.12 17.73 1.18
CA GLY A 81 0.45 17.57 2.52
C GLY A 81 -0.31 16.64 3.46
N ILE A 82 -1.42 16.03 3.00
CA ILE A 82 -2.09 15.00 3.79
C ILE A 82 -1.20 13.77 3.96
N ALA A 83 -1.17 13.22 5.16
CA ALA A 83 -0.59 11.90 5.41
C ALA A 83 -1.66 10.83 5.19
N VAL A 84 -1.47 9.99 4.19
CA VAL A 84 -2.39 8.88 3.90
C VAL A 84 -1.80 7.61 4.49
N LEU A 85 -2.51 7.02 5.44
CA LEU A 85 -2.18 5.74 6.06
C LEU A 85 -3.26 4.73 5.72
N ILE A 86 -2.84 3.54 5.27
CA ILE A 86 -3.74 2.41 5.03
C ILE A 86 -3.41 1.35 6.06
N TRP A 87 -4.41 0.96 6.80
CA TRP A 87 -4.32 -0.06 7.83
C TRP A 87 -5.06 -1.30 7.38
N GLY A 88 -4.49 -2.47 7.63
CA GLY A 88 -5.15 -3.73 7.30
C GLY A 88 -4.40 -4.92 7.86
N ALA A 89 -5.14 -5.94 8.31
CA ALA A 89 -4.57 -7.21 8.70
C ALA A 89 -4.43 -8.10 7.47
N GLY A 90 -3.30 -8.77 7.38
CA GLY A 90 -3.04 -9.74 6.33
C GLY A 90 -1.63 -10.28 6.45
N ASP A 91 -1.46 -11.56 6.20
CA ASP A 91 -0.21 -12.28 6.20
C ASP A 91 -0.06 -13.14 4.94
N GLU A 92 1.01 -13.92 4.86
CA GLU A 92 1.27 -14.82 3.72
C GLU A 92 0.21 -15.92 3.56
N LEU A 93 -0.57 -16.22 4.61
CA LEU A 93 -1.60 -17.25 4.63
C LEU A 93 -2.99 -16.69 4.37
N SER A 94 -3.14 -15.38 4.39
CA SER A 94 -4.42 -14.68 4.25
C SER A 94 -5.12 -14.95 2.91
N ASN A 95 -4.39 -15.32 1.88
CA ASN A 95 -4.91 -15.60 0.53
C ASN A 95 -5.77 -14.44 0.00
N ALA A 96 -5.30 -13.20 0.22
CA ALA A 96 -6.03 -11.97 -0.10
C ALA A 96 -6.50 -11.95 -1.56
N HIS A 97 -7.72 -11.48 -1.79
CA HIS A 97 -8.40 -11.41 -3.08
C HIS A 97 -8.66 -12.76 -3.75
N SER A 98 -8.68 -13.85 -2.99
CA SER A 98 -8.92 -15.19 -3.51
C SER A 98 -10.01 -15.93 -2.71
N LEU A 99 -10.32 -17.17 -3.16
CA LEU A 99 -11.23 -18.04 -2.42
C LEU A 99 -10.61 -18.43 -1.08
N ASP A 100 -11.44 -18.59 -0.06
CA ASP A 100 -11.02 -18.96 1.31
C ASP A 100 -10.06 -17.93 1.94
N GLU A 101 -10.24 -16.64 1.60
CA GLU A 101 -9.52 -15.56 2.27
C GLU A 101 -9.73 -15.61 3.78
N SER A 102 -8.67 -15.46 4.52
CA SER A 102 -8.66 -15.56 5.98
C SER A 102 -7.90 -14.41 6.63
N ILE A 103 -8.11 -14.23 7.92
CA ILE A 103 -7.41 -13.26 8.74
C ILE A 103 -6.97 -13.92 10.04
N ASP A 104 -5.77 -13.62 10.51
CA ASP A 104 -5.33 -13.97 11.86
C ASP A 104 -6.02 -13.04 12.87
N LEU A 105 -6.80 -13.63 13.81
CA LEU A 105 -7.54 -12.85 14.80
C LEU A 105 -6.62 -12.14 15.80
N ALA A 106 -5.44 -12.70 16.09
CA ALA A 106 -4.48 -12.05 16.97
C ALA A 106 -3.85 -10.83 16.28
N ASP A 107 -3.63 -10.89 14.98
CA ASP A 107 -3.14 -9.73 14.21
C ASP A 107 -4.22 -8.66 14.08
N LEU A 108 -5.47 -9.05 13.89
CA LEU A 108 -6.60 -8.10 13.91
C LEU A 108 -6.68 -7.36 15.26
N GLU A 109 -6.53 -8.08 16.37
CA GLU A 109 -6.51 -7.49 17.72
C GLU A 109 -5.35 -6.50 17.89
N ARG A 110 -4.14 -6.89 17.48
CA ARG A 110 -2.94 -6.01 17.53
C ARG A 110 -3.12 -4.76 16.67
N LEU A 111 -3.73 -4.90 15.49
CA LEU A 111 -4.04 -3.77 14.63
C LEU A 111 -5.02 -2.79 15.28
N ALA A 112 -6.10 -3.29 15.88
CA ALA A 112 -7.06 -2.44 16.59
C ALA A 112 -6.38 -1.69 17.76
N VAL A 113 -5.48 -2.36 18.48
CA VAL A 113 -4.66 -1.72 19.53
C VAL A 113 -3.74 -0.66 18.91
N SER A 114 -3.08 -0.98 17.78
CA SER A 114 -2.18 -0.02 17.12
C SER A 114 -2.91 1.24 16.63
N GLU A 115 -4.14 1.12 16.14
CA GLU A 115 -4.96 2.29 15.76
C GLU A 115 -5.28 3.17 16.96
N ALA A 116 -5.66 2.57 18.09
CA ALA A 116 -5.93 3.31 19.31
C ALA A 116 -4.67 4.05 19.83
N LEU A 117 -3.51 3.38 19.78
CA LEU A 117 -2.22 3.95 20.14
C LEU A 117 -1.82 5.08 19.19
N PHE A 118 -2.06 4.92 17.89
CA PHE A 118 -1.80 5.94 16.88
C PHE A 118 -2.61 7.21 17.15
N ILE A 119 -3.92 7.08 17.38
CA ILE A 119 -4.80 8.23 17.70
C ILE A 119 -4.30 8.93 18.98
N ARG A 120 -3.95 8.16 20.01
CA ARG A 120 -3.35 8.70 21.25
C ARG A 120 -2.06 9.49 20.96
N ASN A 121 -1.20 8.96 20.11
CA ASN A 121 0.09 9.59 19.80
C ASN A 121 -0.10 10.86 18.96
N LEU A 122 -1.06 10.90 18.05
CA LEU A 122 -1.41 12.10 17.28
C LEU A 122 -1.88 13.24 18.20
N GLY A 123 -2.75 12.96 19.18
CA GLY A 123 -3.21 13.96 20.12
C GLY A 123 -2.07 14.63 20.89
N ARG A 124 -1.00 13.90 21.19
CA ARG A 124 0.20 14.44 21.86
C ARG A 124 1.07 15.33 20.97
N LEU A 125 1.00 15.17 19.65
CA LEU A 125 1.72 16.05 18.71
C LEU A 125 1.09 17.45 18.64
N GLU A 126 -0.22 17.55 18.86
CA GLU A 126 -0.95 18.83 18.84
C GLU A 126 -0.72 19.65 20.12
N GLU A 127 -0.29 19.02 21.21
CA GLU A 127 -0.04 19.65 22.50
C GLU A 127 1.42 20.16 22.65
N SER A 128 2.31 19.88 21.73
CA SER A 128 3.75 20.19 21.76
C SER A 128 4.12 21.29 20.77
#